data_b16058c8140becd556db9ee551af6188
#
_entry.id   b16058c8140becd556db9ee551af6188
#
_cell.length_a   1.000
_cell.length_b   1.000
_cell.length_c   1.000
_cell.angle_alpha   90.00
_cell.angle_beta   90.00
_cell.angle_gamma   90.00
#
_symmetry.space_group_name_H-M   'P 1'
#
loop_
_entity.id
_entity.type
_entity.pdbx_description
1 polymer ?
#
loop_
_entity_poly.entity_id
_entity_poly.type
_entity_poly.pdbx_seq_one_letter_code
_entity_poly.pdbx_strand_id
1 'polypeptide(L)'
;YIISIPNYNRAPVLIGLLAVFAALLLLIGRKKGLTALLGLVYTLACVWFIQVPMILRGAQPVVVTVVLVALTTAASLLFLNGFSRKTLCATLGCIGGVAVAGIFAALCGSISPLNGFNLPEAEELVLRASDRGLKISGLFVSGILIASLGAVMDVAMSISSACWELRELNPDLPRKALFRSGMNIGQDAMGTMANTLILAFAGSSLNTL
;
A
#
# COMPACT_ATOMS: atom_id res chain seq x y z
N TYR A 1 -7.28 15.03 42.03
CA TYR A 1 -6.33 13.91 41.86
C TYR A 1 -6.28 13.59 40.36
N ILE A 2 -5.22 14.06 39.68
CA ILE A 2 -4.95 13.67 38.30
C ILE A 2 -4.25 12.31 38.39
N ILE A 3 -4.99 11.24 38.14
CA ILE A 3 -4.41 9.90 38.01
C ILE A 3 -3.70 9.86 36.67
N SER A 4 -2.40 10.11 36.66
CA SER A 4 -1.58 9.83 35.48
C SER A 4 -1.44 8.33 35.37
N ILE A 5 -2.17 7.72 34.46
CA ILE A 5 -1.98 6.30 34.11
C ILE A 5 -0.60 6.21 33.46
N PRO A 6 0.36 5.49 34.04
CA PRO A 6 1.68 5.35 33.45
C PRO A 6 1.50 4.69 32.09
N ASN A 7 1.95 5.40 31.05
CA ASN A 7 1.87 4.88 29.67
C ASN A 7 2.79 3.65 29.59
N TYR A 8 2.17 2.48 29.61
CA TYR A 8 2.90 1.21 29.52
C TYR A 8 3.67 1.18 28.19
N ASN A 9 4.99 1.08 28.27
CA ASN A 9 5.84 1.03 27.09
C ASN A 9 5.57 -0.26 26.31
N ARG A 10 4.71 -0.20 25.29
CA ARG A 10 4.31 -1.32 24.44
C ARG A 10 5.36 -1.68 23.39
N ALA A 11 6.40 -0.85 23.24
CA ALA A 11 7.44 -1.05 22.24
C ALA A 11 8.09 -2.44 22.26
N PRO A 12 8.51 -3.01 23.41
CA PRO A 12 9.15 -4.32 23.42
C PRO A 12 8.21 -5.45 22.98
N VAL A 13 6.91 -5.35 23.30
CA VAL A 13 5.90 -6.34 22.87
C VAL A 13 5.68 -6.26 21.37
N LEU A 14 5.58 -5.05 20.82
CA LEU A 14 5.41 -4.85 19.37
C LEU A 14 6.63 -5.33 18.60
N ILE A 15 7.85 -5.06 19.08
CA ILE A 15 9.09 -5.55 18.46
C ILE A 15 9.13 -7.07 18.52
N GLY A 16 8.73 -7.68 19.65
CA GLY A 16 8.65 -9.14 19.79
C GLY A 16 7.67 -9.78 18.79
N LEU A 17 6.46 -9.19 18.63
CA LEU A 17 5.48 -9.64 17.66
C LEU A 17 5.99 -9.51 16.21
N LEU A 18 6.65 -8.41 15.91
CA LEU A 18 7.26 -8.18 14.59
C LEU A 18 8.37 -9.20 14.30
N ALA A 19 9.19 -9.52 15.30
CA ALA A 19 10.23 -10.53 15.18
C ALA A 19 9.65 -11.93 14.95
N VAL A 20 8.59 -12.30 15.68
CA VAL A 20 7.87 -13.57 15.48
C VAL A 20 7.26 -13.63 14.08
N PHE A 21 6.62 -12.56 13.62
CA PHE A 21 6.09 -12.46 12.26
C PHE A 21 7.18 -12.65 11.21
N ALA A 22 8.30 -11.96 11.35
CA ALA A 22 9.43 -12.10 10.44
C ALA A 22 10.01 -13.52 10.44
N ALA A 23 10.12 -14.15 11.62
CA ALA A 23 10.58 -15.53 11.74
C ALA A 23 9.62 -16.52 11.05
N LEU A 24 8.31 -16.38 11.23
CA LEU A 24 7.30 -17.21 10.55
C LEU A 24 7.37 -17.04 9.04
N LEU A 25 7.54 -15.80 8.57
CA LEU A 25 7.65 -15.49 7.14
C LEU A 25 8.91 -16.13 6.53
N LEU A 26 10.02 -16.17 7.26
CA LEU A 26 11.26 -16.84 6.83
C LEU A 26 11.13 -18.36 6.86
N LEU A 27 10.51 -18.92 7.88
CA LEU A 27 10.31 -20.37 8.01
C LEU A 27 9.42 -20.93 6.90
N ILE A 28 8.29 -20.26 6.63
CA ILE A 28 7.31 -20.72 5.63
C ILE A 28 7.75 -20.31 4.23
N GLY A 29 8.16 -19.06 4.04
CA GLY A 29 8.48 -18.49 2.74
C GLY A 29 9.90 -18.82 2.24
N ARG A 30 10.78 -19.30 3.11
CA ARG A 30 12.20 -19.58 2.77
C ARG A 30 12.83 -18.41 1.99
N LYS A 31 13.37 -18.66 0.78
CA LYS A 31 13.97 -17.63 -0.08
C LYS A 31 12.96 -16.53 -0.49
N LYS A 32 11.71 -16.89 -0.77
CA LYS A 32 10.66 -15.91 -1.11
C LYS A 32 10.26 -15.07 0.09
N GLY A 33 10.26 -15.65 1.30
CA GLY A 33 10.03 -14.91 2.54
C GLY A 33 11.11 -13.84 2.81
N LEU A 34 12.37 -14.20 2.56
CA LEU A 34 13.49 -13.25 2.68
C LEU A 34 13.36 -12.09 1.70
N THR A 35 13.05 -12.37 0.43
CA THR A 35 12.87 -11.31 -0.59
C THR A 35 11.65 -10.43 -0.28
N ALA A 36 10.58 -11.00 0.29
CA ALA A 36 9.42 -10.24 0.74
C ALA A 36 9.78 -9.27 1.89
N LEU A 37 10.54 -9.74 2.89
CA LEU A 37 11.03 -8.89 3.98
C LEU A 37 11.95 -7.78 3.47
N LEU A 38 12.85 -8.09 2.55
CA LEU A 38 13.71 -7.07 1.92
C LEU A 38 12.89 -6.04 1.15
N GLY A 39 11.86 -6.47 0.42
CA GLY A 39 10.91 -5.56 -0.25
C GLY A 39 10.17 -4.66 0.73
N LEU A 40 9.71 -5.21 1.87
CA LEU A 40 9.06 -4.45 2.92
C LEU A 40 9.99 -3.39 3.53
N VAL A 41 11.19 -3.80 3.92
CA VAL A 41 12.21 -2.88 4.49
C VAL A 41 12.58 -1.80 3.48
N TYR A 42 12.75 -2.17 2.20
CA TYR A 42 13.02 -1.22 1.13
C TYR A 42 11.89 -0.20 0.97
N THR A 43 10.62 -0.64 0.97
CA THR A 43 9.46 0.25 0.86
C THR A 43 9.39 1.21 2.05
N LEU A 44 9.57 0.70 3.27
CA LEU A 44 9.61 1.54 4.48
C LEU A 44 10.75 2.55 4.43
N ALA A 45 11.93 2.14 4.00
CA ALA A 45 13.08 3.02 3.84
C ALA A 45 12.79 4.13 2.80
N CYS A 46 12.19 3.77 1.65
CA CYS A 46 11.82 4.75 0.63
C CYS A 46 10.79 5.77 1.15
N VAL A 47 9.78 5.31 1.89
CA VAL A 47 8.80 6.21 2.51
C VAL A 47 9.48 7.14 3.50
N TRP A 48 10.34 6.62 4.37
CA TRP A 48 10.97 7.41 5.43
C TRP A 48 12.04 8.37 4.90
N PHE A 49 12.90 7.92 4.00
CA PHE A 49 14.06 8.70 3.53
C PHE A 49 13.78 9.56 2.29
N ILE A 50 12.78 9.21 1.49
CA ILE A 50 12.47 9.95 0.25
C ILE A 50 11.17 10.71 0.40
N GLN A 51 10.07 10.06 0.76
CA GLN A 51 8.76 10.69 0.77
C GLN A 51 8.65 11.77 1.84
N VAL A 52 8.98 11.44 3.09
CA VAL A 52 8.87 12.39 4.20
C VAL A 52 9.71 13.66 3.94
N PRO A 53 11.01 13.57 3.58
CA PRO A 53 11.79 14.78 3.29
C PRO A 53 11.30 15.58 2.09
N MET A 54 10.82 14.93 1.04
CA MET A 54 10.29 15.63 -0.13
C MET A 54 9.02 16.42 0.20
N ILE A 55 8.12 15.83 0.96
CA ILE A 55 6.90 16.49 1.42
C ILE A 55 7.25 17.67 2.35
N LEU A 56 8.19 17.49 3.26
CA LEU A 56 8.65 18.55 4.16
C LEU A 56 9.32 19.73 3.43
N ARG A 57 9.86 19.49 2.23
CA ARG A 57 10.42 20.54 1.35
C ARG A 57 9.36 21.27 0.52
N GLY A 58 8.07 20.98 0.71
CA GLY A 58 6.97 21.66 0.03
C GLY A 58 6.57 21.05 -1.33
N ALA A 59 7.07 19.85 -1.66
CA ALA A 59 6.61 19.14 -2.85
C ALA A 59 5.14 18.71 -2.69
N GLN A 60 4.41 18.61 -3.81
CA GLN A 60 3.02 18.18 -3.78
C GLN A 60 2.92 16.74 -3.30
N PRO A 61 2.27 16.45 -2.13
CA PRO A 61 2.30 15.15 -1.51
C PRO A 61 1.78 14.03 -2.42
N VAL A 62 0.69 14.26 -3.14
CA VAL A 62 0.04 13.27 -4.02
C VAL A 62 0.95 12.85 -5.17
N VAL A 63 1.60 13.82 -5.84
CA VAL A 63 2.49 13.53 -6.98
C VAL A 63 3.72 12.75 -6.52
N VAL A 64 4.34 13.20 -5.42
CA VAL A 64 5.50 12.51 -4.83
C VAL A 64 5.13 11.06 -4.48
N THR A 65 3.97 10.88 -3.87
CA THR A 65 3.50 9.54 -3.46
C THR A 65 3.25 8.65 -4.67
N VAL A 66 2.57 9.11 -5.72
CA VAL A 66 2.31 8.30 -6.92
C VAL A 66 3.62 7.87 -7.58
N VAL A 67 4.58 8.78 -7.74
CA VAL A 67 5.90 8.46 -8.32
C VAL A 67 6.66 7.47 -7.44
N LEU A 68 6.68 7.71 -6.13
CA LEU A 68 7.38 6.84 -5.19
C LEU A 68 6.75 5.45 -5.13
N VAL A 69 5.43 5.37 -5.09
CA VAL A 69 4.68 4.12 -5.12
C VAL A 69 4.96 3.34 -6.40
N ALA A 70 5.00 3.99 -7.55
CA ALA A 70 5.38 3.36 -8.82
C ALA A 70 6.80 2.77 -8.77
N LEU A 71 7.77 3.54 -8.25
CA LEU A 71 9.15 3.10 -8.09
C LEU A 71 9.30 1.94 -7.11
N THR A 72 8.70 2.06 -5.93
CA THR A 72 8.77 1.01 -4.89
C THR A 72 8.09 -0.26 -5.33
N THR A 73 6.96 -0.17 -6.05
CA THR A 73 6.27 -1.33 -6.64
C THR A 73 7.15 -2.04 -7.65
N ALA A 74 7.72 -1.28 -8.59
CA ALA A 74 8.61 -1.85 -9.61
C ALA A 74 9.79 -2.58 -8.97
N ALA A 75 10.46 -1.95 -8.01
CA ALA A 75 11.58 -2.54 -7.30
C ALA A 75 11.17 -3.77 -6.47
N SER A 76 10.09 -3.67 -5.69
CA SER A 76 9.61 -4.78 -4.85
C SER A 76 9.20 -5.99 -5.68
N LEU A 77 8.46 -5.80 -6.78
CA LEU A 77 8.06 -6.89 -7.66
C LEU A 77 9.27 -7.52 -8.37
N LEU A 78 10.27 -6.72 -8.73
CA LEU A 78 11.52 -7.22 -9.28
C LEU A 78 12.33 -8.05 -8.27
N PHE A 79 12.39 -7.61 -7.02
CA PHE A 79 13.05 -8.37 -5.94
C PHE A 79 12.33 -9.69 -5.64
N LEU A 80 10.98 -9.69 -5.63
CA LEU A 80 10.19 -10.88 -5.32
C LEU A 80 10.24 -11.93 -6.44
N ASN A 81 10.11 -11.51 -7.69
CA ASN A 81 9.85 -12.41 -8.82
C ASN A 81 10.92 -12.41 -9.90
N GLY A 82 11.96 -11.57 -9.75
CA GLY A 82 13.01 -11.40 -10.74
C GLY A 82 12.51 -10.72 -12.03
N PHE A 83 13.39 -10.61 -13.00
CA PHE A 83 13.08 -10.09 -14.33
C PHE A 83 12.31 -11.14 -15.13
N SER A 84 10.99 -10.99 -15.24
CA SER A 84 10.15 -11.83 -16.07
C SER A 84 9.04 -10.99 -16.74
N ARG A 85 8.53 -11.49 -17.86
CA ARG A 85 7.41 -10.82 -18.57
C ARG A 85 6.18 -10.67 -17.69
N LYS A 86 5.92 -11.64 -16.80
CA LYS A 86 4.81 -11.56 -15.84
C LYS A 86 5.03 -10.43 -14.84
N THR A 87 6.25 -10.23 -14.36
CA THR A 87 6.62 -9.15 -13.43
C THR A 87 6.44 -7.79 -14.09
N LEU A 88 6.83 -7.65 -15.35
CA LEU A 88 6.59 -6.42 -16.12
C LEU A 88 5.10 -6.12 -16.27
N CYS A 89 4.27 -7.12 -16.63
CA CYS A 89 2.83 -6.95 -16.73
C CYS A 89 2.21 -6.55 -15.38
N ALA A 90 2.59 -7.21 -14.29
CA ALA A 90 2.13 -6.88 -12.94
C ALA A 90 2.52 -5.45 -12.55
N THR A 91 3.77 -5.05 -12.82
CA THR A 91 4.26 -3.70 -12.51
C THR A 91 3.49 -2.63 -13.28
N LEU A 92 3.28 -2.81 -14.58
CA LEU A 92 2.51 -1.88 -15.39
C LEU A 92 1.05 -1.81 -14.95
N GLY A 93 0.45 -2.95 -14.62
CA GLY A 93 -0.92 -3.02 -14.06
C GLY A 93 -1.02 -2.29 -12.73
N CYS A 94 -0.05 -2.47 -11.85
CA CYS A 94 0.00 -1.80 -10.55
C CYS A 94 0.18 -0.28 -10.70
N ILE A 95 1.11 0.17 -11.55
CA ILE A 95 1.31 1.61 -11.83
C ILE A 95 0.03 2.23 -12.38
N GLY A 96 -0.63 1.55 -13.33
CA GLY A 96 -1.91 1.99 -13.89
C GLY A 96 -3.00 2.07 -12.81
N GLY A 97 -3.12 1.05 -11.97
CA GLY A 97 -4.07 1.00 -10.86
C GLY A 97 -3.86 2.13 -9.85
N VAL A 98 -2.61 2.37 -9.46
CA VAL A 98 -2.24 3.46 -8.53
C VAL A 98 -2.47 4.85 -9.16
N ALA A 99 -2.20 5.01 -10.45
CA ALA A 99 -2.48 6.26 -11.14
C ALA A 99 -3.98 6.58 -11.16
N VAL A 100 -4.82 5.59 -11.47
CA VAL A 100 -6.28 5.73 -11.43
C VAL A 100 -6.76 6.03 -10.01
N ALA A 101 -6.26 5.30 -9.02
CA ALA A 101 -6.57 5.55 -7.60
C ALA A 101 -6.15 6.96 -7.16
N GLY A 102 -4.99 7.43 -7.60
CA GLY A 102 -4.49 8.78 -7.32
C GLY A 102 -5.37 9.87 -7.93
N ILE A 103 -5.81 9.69 -9.17
CA ILE A 103 -6.76 10.61 -9.84
C ILE A 103 -8.08 10.62 -9.06
N PHE A 104 -8.61 9.45 -8.71
CA PHE A 104 -9.87 9.34 -7.97
C PHE A 104 -9.77 9.97 -6.57
N ALA A 105 -8.67 9.72 -5.86
CA ALA A 105 -8.40 10.31 -4.57
C ALA A 105 -8.27 11.85 -4.64
N ALA A 106 -7.66 12.37 -5.68
CA ALA A 106 -7.55 13.82 -5.91
C ALA A 106 -8.94 14.44 -6.20
N LEU A 107 -9.77 13.76 -7.00
CA LEU A 107 -11.15 14.19 -7.27
C LEU A 107 -12.00 14.16 -5.99
N CYS A 108 -11.98 13.09 -5.23
CA CYS A 108 -12.69 12.98 -3.96
C CYS A 108 -12.21 14.04 -2.94
N GLY A 109 -10.91 14.29 -2.88
CA GLY A 109 -10.34 15.33 -2.03
C GLY A 109 -10.74 16.76 -2.41
N SER A 110 -11.09 17.00 -3.68
CA SER A 110 -11.59 18.30 -4.14
C SER A 110 -13.09 18.49 -3.85
N ILE A 111 -13.87 17.41 -3.88
CA ILE A 111 -15.32 17.45 -3.62
C ILE A 111 -15.62 17.46 -2.12
N SER A 112 -14.88 16.67 -1.35
CA SER A 112 -15.00 16.61 0.10
C SER A 112 -13.73 17.22 0.71
N PRO A 113 -13.80 18.39 1.37
CA PRO A 113 -12.64 18.96 2.04
C PRO A 113 -12.26 18.07 3.22
N LEU A 114 -11.41 17.07 2.95
CA LEU A 114 -10.85 16.18 3.95
C LEU A 114 -9.86 16.97 4.82
N ASN A 115 -10.38 17.65 5.83
CA ASN A 115 -9.58 18.54 6.68
C ASN A 115 -8.70 17.78 7.68
N GLY A 116 -8.80 16.45 7.75
CA GLY A 116 -7.99 15.62 8.64
C GLY A 116 -8.28 15.81 10.14
N PHE A 117 -9.18 16.71 10.52
CA PHE A 117 -9.48 17.05 11.93
C PHE A 117 -10.15 15.93 12.72
N ASN A 118 -10.65 14.89 12.06
CA ASN A 118 -11.33 13.76 12.70
C ASN A 118 -10.35 12.64 13.15
N LEU A 119 -9.04 12.82 12.98
CA LEU A 119 -8.06 11.85 13.46
C LEU A 119 -7.60 12.23 14.87
N PRO A 120 -7.46 11.28 15.81
CA PRO A 120 -7.00 11.56 17.19
C PRO A 120 -5.64 12.27 17.26
N GLU A 121 -4.81 12.11 16.22
CA GLU A 121 -3.47 12.71 16.11
C GLU A 121 -3.45 13.96 15.22
N ALA A 122 -4.63 14.40 14.72
CA ALA A 122 -4.74 15.53 13.80
C ALA A 122 -4.29 16.85 14.43
N GLU A 123 -4.54 17.05 15.73
CA GLU A 123 -4.18 18.27 16.44
C GLU A 123 -2.66 18.52 16.43
N GLU A 124 -1.88 17.48 16.70
CA GLU A 124 -0.42 17.57 16.67
C GLU A 124 0.12 17.75 15.24
N LEU A 125 -0.49 17.07 14.26
CA LEU A 125 -0.16 17.21 12.84
C LEU A 125 -0.51 18.60 12.30
N VAL A 126 -1.66 19.15 12.69
CA VAL A 126 -2.10 20.51 12.31
C VAL A 126 -1.16 21.57 12.85
N LEU A 127 -0.78 21.48 14.12
CA LEU A 127 0.15 22.43 14.73
C LEU A 127 1.51 22.39 14.05
N ARG A 128 2.06 21.20 13.77
CA ARG A 128 3.37 21.05 13.11
C ARG A 128 3.32 21.39 11.60
N ALA A 129 2.19 21.16 10.94
CA ALA A 129 2.02 21.43 9.52
C ALA A 129 1.71 22.89 9.22
N SER A 130 1.00 23.58 10.13
CA SER A 130 0.64 24.99 10.01
C SER A 130 1.88 25.86 9.95
N ASP A 131 2.90 25.57 10.77
CA ASP A 131 4.16 26.33 10.79
C ASP A 131 4.97 26.20 9.50
N ARG A 132 4.67 25.21 8.65
CA ARG A 132 5.41 24.90 7.40
C ARG A 132 4.60 25.06 6.13
N GLY A 133 3.35 25.54 6.20
CA GLY A 133 2.47 25.74 5.04
C GLY A 133 2.10 24.44 4.32
N LEU A 134 2.15 23.28 5.00
CA LEU A 134 1.85 21.99 4.41
C LEU A 134 0.34 21.80 4.27
N LYS A 135 -0.11 21.34 3.09
CA LYS A 135 -1.51 20.99 2.85
C LYS A 135 -1.81 19.62 3.50
N ILE A 136 -2.47 19.63 4.66
CA ILE A 136 -2.83 18.44 5.44
C ILE A 136 -3.65 17.45 4.61
N SER A 137 -4.57 17.94 3.77
CA SER A 137 -5.35 17.13 2.84
C SER A 137 -4.46 16.27 1.91
N GLY A 138 -3.36 16.82 1.41
CA GLY A 138 -2.42 16.08 0.56
C GLY A 138 -1.68 14.97 1.31
N LEU A 139 -1.35 15.19 2.57
CA LEU A 139 -0.73 14.18 3.44
C LEU A 139 -1.67 13.00 3.70
N PHE A 140 -2.95 13.30 3.97
CA PHE A 140 -3.98 12.29 4.18
C PHE A 140 -4.18 11.41 2.94
N VAL A 141 -4.33 12.03 1.76
CA VAL A 141 -4.43 11.32 0.48
C VAL A 141 -3.19 10.46 0.22
N SER A 142 -2.00 10.98 0.53
CA SER A 142 -0.75 10.22 0.42
C SER A 142 -0.74 8.97 1.30
N GLY A 143 -1.21 9.08 2.55
CA GLY A 143 -1.35 7.95 3.46
C GLY A 143 -2.28 6.86 2.92
N ILE A 144 -3.43 7.25 2.38
CA ILE A 144 -4.38 6.33 1.74
C ILE A 144 -3.75 5.62 0.53
N LEU A 145 -3.01 6.35 -0.32
CA LEU A 145 -2.33 5.77 -1.48
C LEU A 145 -1.26 4.75 -1.07
N ILE A 146 -0.48 5.04 -0.02
CA ILE A 146 0.50 4.08 0.51
C ILE A 146 -0.20 2.85 1.09
N ALA A 147 -1.26 3.04 1.86
CA ALA A 147 -2.01 1.93 2.45
C ALA A 147 -2.65 1.03 1.38
N SER A 148 -3.14 1.61 0.28
CA SER A 148 -3.74 0.86 -0.83
C SER A 148 -2.71 0.14 -1.71
N LEU A 149 -1.43 0.55 -1.66
CA LEU A 149 -0.37 -0.03 -2.49
C LEU A 149 -0.25 -1.55 -2.33
N GLY A 150 -0.28 -2.05 -1.09
CA GLY A 150 -0.19 -3.48 -0.82
C GLY A 150 -1.29 -4.25 -1.54
N ALA A 151 -2.55 -3.83 -1.38
CA ALA A 151 -3.70 -4.47 -2.00
C ALA A 151 -3.63 -4.45 -3.54
N VAL A 152 -3.25 -3.31 -4.13
CA VAL A 152 -3.11 -3.17 -5.59
C VAL A 152 -1.98 -4.07 -6.12
N MET A 153 -0.86 -4.17 -5.39
CA MET A 153 0.28 -5.01 -5.77
C MET A 153 -0.10 -6.50 -5.75
N ASP A 154 -0.81 -6.95 -4.72
CA ASP A 154 -1.24 -8.34 -4.56
C ASP A 154 -2.20 -8.75 -5.67
N VAL A 155 -3.19 -7.92 -6.00
CA VAL A 155 -4.13 -8.18 -7.10
C VAL A 155 -3.42 -8.20 -8.45
N ALA A 156 -2.58 -7.21 -8.74
CA ALA A 156 -1.85 -7.13 -10.00
C ALA A 156 -0.95 -8.35 -10.21
N MET A 157 -0.27 -8.80 -9.14
CA MET A 157 0.60 -9.97 -9.20
C MET A 157 -0.18 -11.27 -9.33
N SER A 158 -1.29 -11.42 -8.63
CA SER A 158 -2.16 -12.61 -8.69
C SER A 158 -2.74 -12.78 -10.09
N ILE A 159 -3.31 -11.73 -10.67
CA ILE A 159 -3.86 -11.75 -12.03
C ILE A 159 -2.77 -12.06 -13.05
N SER A 160 -1.62 -11.38 -12.94
CA SER A 160 -0.51 -11.58 -13.88
C SER A 160 0.05 -12.99 -13.82
N SER A 161 0.19 -13.56 -12.62
CA SER A 161 0.65 -14.94 -12.42
C SER A 161 -0.32 -15.95 -12.99
N ALA A 162 -1.61 -15.80 -12.72
CA ALA A 162 -2.63 -16.70 -13.21
C ALA A 162 -2.77 -16.63 -14.76
N CYS A 163 -2.72 -15.43 -15.33
CA CYS A 163 -2.72 -15.27 -16.78
C CYS A 163 -1.48 -15.87 -17.45
N TRP A 164 -0.33 -15.76 -16.78
CA TRP A 164 0.91 -16.38 -17.27
C TRP A 164 0.81 -17.90 -17.27
N GLU A 165 0.32 -18.50 -16.19
CA GLU A 165 0.14 -19.95 -16.05
C GLU A 165 -0.87 -20.50 -17.07
N LEU A 166 -2.00 -19.81 -17.27
CA LEU A 166 -2.96 -20.13 -18.31
C LEU A 166 -2.34 -20.13 -19.71
N ARG A 167 -1.44 -19.18 -19.99
CA ARG A 167 -0.74 -19.09 -21.27
C ARG A 167 0.29 -20.20 -21.46
N GLU A 168 0.98 -20.61 -20.39
CA GLU A 168 1.93 -21.74 -20.44
C GLU A 168 1.20 -23.07 -20.68
N LEU A 169 0.06 -23.29 -20.02
CA LEU A 169 -0.74 -24.51 -20.18
C LEU A 169 -1.44 -24.60 -21.55
N ASN A 170 -1.84 -23.45 -22.10
CA ASN A 170 -2.54 -23.36 -23.38
C ASN A 170 -1.94 -22.28 -24.26
N PRO A 171 -0.86 -22.57 -25.03
CA PRO A 171 -0.20 -21.58 -25.89
C PRO A 171 -1.12 -21.01 -26.99
N ASP A 172 -2.13 -21.77 -27.44
CA ASP A 172 -3.07 -21.39 -28.51
C ASP A 172 -4.28 -20.60 -28.00
N LEU A 173 -4.32 -20.28 -26.70
CA LEU A 173 -5.44 -19.54 -26.11
C LEU A 173 -5.56 -18.15 -26.75
N PRO A 174 -6.73 -17.78 -27.28
CA PRO A 174 -6.93 -16.48 -27.92
C PRO A 174 -6.81 -15.36 -26.87
N ARG A 175 -6.23 -14.23 -27.28
CA ARG A 175 -6.00 -13.07 -26.37
C ARG A 175 -7.27 -12.60 -25.67
N LYS A 176 -8.44 -12.68 -26.35
CA LYS A 176 -9.75 -12.33 -25.76
C LYS A 176 -10.14 -13.24 -24.60
N ALA A 177 -9.89 -14.55 -24.73
CA ALA A 177 -10.17 -15.52 -23.66
C ALA A 177 -9.24 -15.29 -22.46
N LEU A 178 -7.95 -15.06 -22.71
CA LEU A 178 -6.99 -14.74 -21.66
C LEU A 178 -7.39 -13.46 -20.90
N PHE A 179 -7.79 -12.41 -21.61
CA PHE A 179 -8.26 -11.16 -21.01
C PHE A 179 -9.53 -11.39 -20.17
N ARG A 180 -10.49 -12.17 -20.68
CA ARG A 180 -11.71 -12.50 -19.94
C ARG A 180 -11.41 -13.29 -18.66
N SER A 181 -10.50 -14.25 -18.72
CA SER A 181 -10.05 -15.00 -17.54
C SER A 181 -9.39 -14.10 -16.51
N GLY A 182 -8.51 -13.19 -16.95
CA GLY A 182 -7.89 -12.21 -16.07
C GLY A 182 -8.92 -11.26 -15.42
N MET A 183 -9.93 -10.84 -16.16
CA MET A 183 -11.03 -10.02 -15.62
C MET A 183 -11.86 -10.76 -14.57
N ASN A 184 -12.18 -12.04 -14.80
CA ASN A 184 -12.91 -12.85 -13.83
C ASN A 184 -12.11 -13.00 -12.53
N ILE A 185 -10.82 -13.33 -12.63
CA ILE A 185 -9.92 -13.43 -11.46
C ILE A 185 -9.86 -12.09 -10.70
N GLY A 186 -9.80 -10.98 -11.45
CA GLY A 186 -9.80 -9.64 -10.85
C GLY A 186 -11.10 -9.31 -10.14
N GLN A 187 -12.24 -9.70 -10.67
CA GLN A 187 -13.55 -9.50 -10.04
C GLN A 187 -13.69 -10.30 -8.75
N ASP A 188 -13.23 -11.55 -8.74
CA ASP A 188 -13.25 -12.40 -7.55
C ASP A 188 -12.34 -11.83 -6.46
N ALA A 189 -11.12 -11.42 -6.83
CA ALA A 189 -10.17 -10.78 -5.92
C ALA A 189 -10.73 -9.46 -5.35
N MET A 190 -11.37 -8.63 -6.18
CA MET A 190 -11.98 -7.36 -5.76
C MET A 190 -13.08 -7.60 -4.71
N GLY A 191 -13.95 -8.61 -4.92
CA GLY A 191 -15.02 -8.93 -3.97
C GLY A 191 -14.50 -9.31 -2.59
N THR A 192 -13.48 -10.17 -2.52
CA THR A 192 -12.88 -10.62 -1.26
C THR A 192 -12.10 -9.50 -0.56
N MET A 193 -11.33 -8.71 -1.30
CA MET A 193 -10.53 -7.62 -0.75
C MET A 193 -11.39 -6.44 -0.27
N ALA A 194 -12.48 -6.11 -0.97
CA ALA A 194 -13.40 -5.07 -0.54
C ALA A 194 -13.99 -5.40 0.85
N ASN A 195 -14.42 -6.64 1.05
CA ASN A 195 -14.92 -7.09 2.34
C ASN A 195 -13.86 -6.99 3.44
N THR A 196 -12.64 -7.43 3.15
CA THR A 196 -11.52 -7.36 4.10
C THR A 196 -11.19 -5.92 4.50
N LEU A 197 -11.16 -4.99 3.53
CA LEU A 197 -10.90 -3.58 3.80
C LEU A 197 -12.00 -2.93 4.64
N ILE A 198 -13.28 -3.23 4.34
CA ILE A 198 -14.42 -2.71 5.12
C ILE A 198 -14.36 -3.22 6.56
N LEU A 199 -14.10 -4.52 6.76
CA LEU A 199 -13.99 -5.10 8.08
C LEU A 199 -12.77 -4.60 8.85
N ALA A 200 -11.63 -4.42 8.20
CA ALA A 200 -10.44 -3.85 8.81
C ALA A 200 -10.68 -2.40 9.27
N PHE A 201 -11.35 -1.59 8.42
CA PHE A 201 -11.74 -0.22 8.78
C PHE A 201 -12.75 -0.20 9.93
N ALA A 202 -13.80 -1.02 9.87
CA ALA A 202 -14.77 -1.14 10.96
C ALA A 202 -14.09 -1.58 12.27
N GLY A 203 -13.18 -2.57 12.21
CA GLY A 203 -12.44 -3.04 13.39
C GLY A 203 -11.53 -1.97 13.98
N SER A 204 -10.86 -1.16 13.16
CA SER A 204 -10.03 -0.05 13.65
C SER A 204 -10.87 1.07 14.27
N SER A 205 -12.09 1.30 13.78
CA SER A 205 -13.01 2.34 14.28
C SER A 205 -13.70 1.94 15.59
N LEU A 206 -13.77 0.64 15.93
CA LEU A 206 -14.37 0.19 17.19
C LEU A 206 -13.63 0.71 18.43
N ASN A 207 -12.36 1.06 18.28
CA ASN A 207 -11.55 1.60 19.39
C ASN A 207 -11.80 3.12 19.64
N THR A 208 -12.57 3.77 18.77
CA THR A 208 -12.90 5.22 18.86
C THR A 208 -14.34 5.47 19.29
N LEU A 209 -15.14 4.41 19.51
CA LEU A 209 -16.48 4.45 20.08
C LEU A 209 -16.43 4.26 21.59
#